data_502f4b85df3f206954e0af3c3c3f62ee
#
_entry.id   502f4b85df3f206954e0af3c3c3f62ee
#
_cell.length_a   1.000
_cell.length_b   1.000
_cell.length_c   1.000
_cell.angle_alpha   90.00
_cell.angle_beta   90.00
_cell.angle_gamma   90.00
#
_symmetry.space_group_name_H-M   'P 1'
#
loop_
_entity.id
_entity.type
_entity.pdbx_description
1 polymer ?
#
loop_
_entity_poly.entity_id
_entity_poly.type
_entity_poly.pdbx_seq_one_letter_code
_entity_poly.pdbx_strand_id
1 'polypeptide(L)'
;MRKKSRRDFLEASLVAAGSLAIAETGATASIVDDKIVNPALGGGGFKLGLVSYNLAKDWDIPTIIKNCEETGFEAVELRTTHKHGIEPTLSKERRAETKNLFAGTKVRLLSLGSVCEFHSPDQSIVRNNIDECKRFIELAHDIGAIGVKVRPNGIPREVPEEKTIAQIGAALRECGEFAKGAGVEVWVEVHGRESSQPARMAKMMQAANHPQVAICWNSNQEDVANGSVKQSFALLKLWLRSAHINELWKPEYPWRELFGLMKAAGYNRYCLAEIPEAPDPIRLMRYYRALWMELRR
;
A
#
# COMPACT_ATOMS: atom_id res chain seq x y z
N MET A 1 -21.69 -14.64 -71.36
CA MET A 1 -21.06 -14.14 -70.10
C MET A 1 -21.69 -14.84 -68.90
N ARG A 2 -20.97 -15.84 -68.32
CA ARG A 2 -21.44 -16.59 -67.13
C ARG A 2 -21.11 -15.79 -65.89
N LYS A 3 -22.10 -15.51 -65.04
CA LYS A 3 -21.94 -14.87 -63.74
C LYS A 3 -21.21 -15.86 -62.81
N LYS A 4 -20.04 -15.47 -62.28
CA LYS A 4 -19.32 -16.22 -61.24
C LYS A 4 -20.11 -16.18 -59.93
N SER A 5 -20.27 -17.38 -59.32
CA SER A 5 -21.01 -17.53 -58.07
C SER A 5 -20.15 -17.13 -56.84
N ARG A 6 -20.82 -16.84 -55.71
CA ARG A 6 -20.16 -16.55 -54.43
C ARG A 6 -19.22 -17.64 -53.93
N ARG A 7 -19.37 -18.88 -54.46
CA ARG A 7 -18.55 -20.01 -54.12
C ARG A 7 -17.14 -19.93 -54.74
N ASP A 8 -17.03 -19.38 -55.96
CA ASP A 8 -15.75 -19.22 -56.66
C ASP A 8 -14.85 -18.16 -56.04
N PHE A 9 -15.43 -17.27 -55.23
CA PHE A 9 -14.67 -16.23 -54.51
C PHE A 9 -14.04 -16.75 -53.20
N LEU A 10 -14.63 -17.80 -52.60
CA LEU A 10 -14.11 -18.35 -51.34
C LEU A 10 -12.98 -19.40 -51.56
N GLU A 11 -12.90 -20.02 -52.76
CA GLU A 11 -11.83 -20.97 -53.06
C GLU A 11 -10.53 -20.30 -53.52
N ALA A 12 -10.58 -19.05 -53.96
CA ALA A 12 -9.39 -18.28 -54.37
C ALA A 12 -8.64 -17.60 -53.19
N SER A 13 -9.18 -17.66 -51.97
CA SER A 13 -8.59 -17.02 -50.78
C SER A 13 -7.77 -17.97 -49.90
N LEU A 14 -7.56 -19.20 -50.32
CA LEU A 14 -6.95 -20.26 -49.49
C LEU A 14 -5.53 -20.69 -49.93
N VAL A 15 -4.88 -19.94 -50.84
CA VAL A 15 -3.52 -20.26 -51.30
C VAL A 15 -2.61 -19.04 -51.27
N ALA A 16 -2.59 -18.31 -50.13
CA ALA A 16 -1.54 -17.34 -49.84
C ALA A 16 -1.41 -17.10 -48.33
N ALA A 17 -1.27 -18.20 -47.59
CA ALA A 17 -0.78 -18.13 -46.22
C ALA A 17 0.68 -18.57 -46.21
N GLY A 18 1.56 -17.73 -46.73
CA GLY A 18 3.00 -17.87 -46.55
C GLY A 18 3.34 -17.72 -45.07
N SER A 19 4.12 -18.66 -44.57
CA SER A 19 4.63 -18.76 -43.23
C SER A 19 5.36 -17.50 -42.80
N LEU A 20 4.71 -16.59 -42.05
CA LEU A 20 5.41 -15.68 -41.17
C LEU A 20 5.53 -16.39 -39.81
N ALA A 21 6.71 -16.93 -39.57
CA ALA A 21 7.11 -17.30 -38.21
C ALA A 21 7.15 -16.04 -37.37
N ILE A 22 6.07 -15.77 -36.60
CA ILE A 22 6.11 -14.83 -35.52
C ILE A 22 6.95 -15.51 -34.44
N ALA A 23 8.18 -15.03 -34.29
CA ALA A 23 8.96 -15.32 -33.09
C ALA A 23 8.14 -14.79 -31.90
N GLU A 24 7.45 -15.69 -31.22
CA GLU A 24 6.98 -15.46 -29.86
C GLU A 24 8.23 -15.26 -29.02
N THR A 25 8.62 -13.98 -28.83
CA THR A 25 9.43 -13.61 -27.70
C THR A 25 8.55 -13.83 -26.48
N GLY A 26 8.64 -15.03 -25.96
CA GLY A 26 8.08 -15.37 -24.67
C GLY A 26 8.65 -14.42 -23.63
N ALA A 27 7.94 -13.33 -23.36
CA ALA A 27 8.03 -12.66 -22.11
C ALA A 27 7.48 -13.66 -21.09
N THR A 28 8.36 -14.55 -20.62
CA THR A 28 8.11 -15.30 -19.40
C THR A 28 7.84 -14.25 -18.34
N ALA A 29 6.57 -14.06 -17.99
CA ALA A 29 6.18 -13.46 -16.75
C ALA A 29 6.99 -14.22 -15.71
N SER A 30 8.00 -13.56 -15.14
CA SER A 30 8.77 -14.06 -14.02
C SER A 30 7.73 -14.49 -13.00
N ILE A 31 7.58 -15.80 -12.81
CA ILE A 31 6.83 -16.36 -11.70
C ILE A 31 7.51 -15.81 -10.49
N VAL A 32 6.89 -14.81 -9.86
CA VAL A 32 7.31 -14.30 -8.54
C VAL A 32 7.22 -15.54 -7.65
N ASP A 33 8.38 -15.99 -7.21
CA ASP A 33 8.52 -17.18 -6.38
C ASP A 33 7.56 -17.05 -5.19
N ASP A 34 6.59 -17.94 -5.10
CA ASP A 34 5.52 -18.01 -4.08
C ASP A 34 6.09 -18.17 -2.65
N LYS A 35 7.42 -18.12 -2.50
CA LYS A 35 8.16 -18.35 -1.27
C LYS A 35 8.53 -17.11 -0.47
N ILE A 36 8.06 -15.89 -0.84
CA ILE A 36 8.06 -14.77 0.11
C ILE A 36 6.75 -14.84 0.92
N VAL A 37 6.44 -16.00 1.45
CA VAL A 37 5.52 -16.15 2.56
C VAL A 37 6.28 -15.67 3.79
N ASN A 38 5.92 -14.51 4.28
CA ASN A 38 6.35 -14.00 5.57
C ASN A 38 6.17 -15.08 6.63
N PRO A 39 7.14 -15.35 7.52
CA PRO A 39 7.01 -16.42 8.52
C PRO A 39 5.73 -16.23 9.30
N ALA A 40 4.97 -17.30 9.41
CA ALA A 40 3.68 -17.40 10.05
C ALA A 40 3.63 -16.64 11.39
N LEU A 41 2.88 -15.53 11.40
CA LEU A 41 2.25 -15.08 12.62
C LEU A 41 1.07 -16.02 12.81
N GLY A 42 1.10 -16.82 13.89
CA GLY A 42 0.20 -17.93 14.16
C GLY A 42 -1.28 -17.66 13.92
N GLY A 43 -1.98 -18.64 13.47
CA GLY A 43 -3.34 -18.75 12.98
C GLY A 43 -4.38 -17.82 13.59
N GLY A 44 -4.70 -16.72 12.88
CA GLY A 44 -5.71 -15.79 13.36
C GLY A 44 -6.01 -14.61 12.46
N GLY A 45 -5.93 -14.71 11.14
CA GLY A 45 -6.36 -13.64 10.22
C GLY A 45 -5.61 -12.31 10.43
N PHE A 46 -6.01 -11.27 9.68
CA PHE A 46 -5.41 -9.95 9.81
C PHE A 46 -5.86 -9.23 11.10
N LYS A 47 -5.04 -8.31 11.59
CA LYS A 47 -5.13 -7.64 12.87
C LYS A 47 -5.51 -6.18 12.72
N LEU A 48 -6.00 -5.55 13.81
CA LEU A 48 -6.34 -4.14 13.85
C LEU A 48 -5.21 -3.32 14.46
N GLY A 49 -4.85 -2.22 13.81
CA GLY A 49 -3.95 -1.20 14.32
C GLY A 49 -4.52 0.20 14.12
N LEU A 50 -3.72 1.20 14.44
CA LEU A 50 -4.06 2.62 14.36
C LEU A 50 -3.05 3.35 13.49
N VAL A 51 -3.52 4.26 12.63
CA VAL A 51 -2.69 5.35 12.10
C VAL A 51 -2.80 6.52 13.06
N SER A 52 -1.70 7.13 13.46
CA SER A 52 -1.78 8.29 14.35
C SER A 52 -2.53 9.49 13.74
N TYR A 53 -2.65 9.54 12.43
CA TYR A 53 -3.44 10.54 11.69
C TYR A 53 -4.92 10.12 11.58
N ASN A 54 -5.93 10.93 11.97
CA ASN A 54 -5.85 12.19 12.71
C ASN A 54 -6.10 11.98 14.21
N LEU A 55 -6.71 10.85 14.61
CA LEU A 55 -7.21 10.60 15.96
C LEU A 55 -6.14 10.82 17.04
N ALA A 56 -4.92 10.37 16.77
CA ALA A 56 -3.83 10.35 17.75
C ALA A 56 -2.72 11.39 17.45
N LYS A 57 -3.00 12.41 16.63
CA LYS A 57 -1.98 13.39 16.21
C LYS A 57 -1.36 14.16 17.40
N ASP A 58 -2.15 14.38 18.46
CA ASP A 58 -1.77 15.11 19.65
C ASP A 58 -1.37 14.20 20.83
N TRP A 59 -1.17 12.90 20.58
CA TRP A 59 -0.75 11.95 21.61
C TRP A 59 0.76 11.72 21.57
N ASP A 60 1.36 11.61 22.75
CA ASP A 60 2.72 11.09 22.90
C ASP A 60 2.74 9.54 22.85
N ILE A 61 3.93 8.94 22.76
CA ILE A 61 4.07 7.48 22.65
C ILE A 61 3.41 6.72 23.82
N PRO A 62 3.62 7.09 25.09
CA PRO A 62 2.95 6.42 26.20
C PRO A 62 1.41 6.45 26.10
N THR A 63 0.84 7.57 25.68
CA THR A 63 -0.61 7.72 25.47
C THR A 63 -1.10 6.85 24.33
N ILE A 64 -0.37 6.78 23.21
CA ILE A 64 -0.69 5.92 22.07
C ILE A 64 -0.72 4.45 22.52
N ILE A 65 0.33 3.99 23.20
CA ILE A 65 0.45 2.61 23.68
C ILE A 65 -0.71 2.28 24.62
N LYS A 66 -0.92 3.10 25.66
CA LYS A 66 -2.00 2.92 26.64
C LYS A 66 -3.37 2.79 25.96
N ASN A 67 -3.69 3.73 25.08
CA ASN A 67 -5.00 3.78 24.42
C ASN A 67 -5.21 2.59 23.48
N CYS A 68 -4.17 2.18 22.74
CA CYS A 68 -4.21 0.99 21.89
C CYS A 68 -4.41 -0.29 22.73
N GLU A 69 -3.66 -0.47 23.82
CA GLU A 69 -3.82 -1.63 24.72
C GLU A 69 -5.22 -1.68 25.35
N GLU A 70 -5.72 -0.56 25.87
CA GLU A 70 -7.04 -0.47 26.50
C GLU A 70 -8.19 -0.80 25.54
N THR A 71 -8.02 -0.48 24.25
CA THR A 71 -9.05 -0.66 23.23
C THR A 71 -8.84 -1.90 22.36
N GLY A 72 -7.72 -2.62 22.53
CA GLY A 72 -7.37 -3.83 21.79
C GLY A 72 -6.92 -3.58 20.35
N PHE A 73 -6.27 -2.44 20.10
CA PHE A 73 -5.52 -2.19 18.88
C PHE A 73 -4.10 -2.73 19.07
N GLU A 74 -3.63 -3.52 18.11
CA GLU A 74 -2.42 -4.33 18.25
C GLU A 74 -1.18 -3.73 17.61
N ALA A 75 -1.33 -2.62 16.89
CA ALA A 75 -0.22 -1.96 16.19
C ALA A 75 -0.49 -0.46 15.98
N VAL A 76 0.58 0.27 15.67
CA VAL A 76 0.48 1.69 15.26
C VAL A 76 1.42 2.00 14.11
N GLU A 77 0.93 2.82 13.18
CA GLU A 77 1.71 3.62 12.24
C GLU A 77 1.85 5.04 12.79
N LEU A 78 3.08 5.50 12.95
CA LEU A 78 3.38 6.85 13.41
C LEU A 78 3.57 7.78 12.21
N ARG A 79 2.61 8.67 11.99
CA ARG A 79 2.66 9.64 10.90
C ARG A 79 3.56 10.81 11.30
N THR A 80 4.45 11.24 10.40
CA THR A 80 5.36 12.39 10.60
C THR A 80 4.62 13.68 11.01
N THR A 81 5.32 14.59 11.67
CA THR A 81 4.87 15.91 12.14
C THR A 81 3.80 15.88 13.23
N HIS A 82 3.62 14.76 13.91
CA HIS A 82 2.72 14.64 15.04
C HIS A 82 3.45 14.80 16.38
N LYS A 83 2.68 14.97 17.46
CA LYS A 83 3.20 15.28 18.82
C LYS A 83 4.14 14.22 19.37
N HIS A 84 4.04 12.96 18.94
CA HIS A 84 4.97 11.90 19.36
C HIS A 84 6.43 12.19 18.99
N GLY A 85 6.71 13.05 18.01
CA GLY A 85 8.04 13.54 17.65
C GLY A 85 9.00 12.51 17.07
N ILE A 86 8.48 11.40 16.53
CA ILE A 86 9.32 10.35 15.90
C ILE A 86 9.62 10.76 14.45
N GLU A 87 10.82 11.32 14.27
CA GLU A 87 11.27 11.92 13.00
C GLU A 87 12.69 11.46 12.65
N PRO A 88 13.11 11.53 11.37
CA PRO A 88 14.46 11.15 10.94
C PRO A 88 15.61 11.89 11.64
N THR A 89 15.32 13.05 12.23
CA THR A 89 16.28 13.87 12.96
C THR A 89 16.57 13.40 14.40
N LEU A 90 15.86 12.36 14.87
CA LEU A 90 16.09 11.80 16.21
C LEU A 90 17.52 11.29 16.39
N SER A 91 18.12 11.56 17.55
CA SER A 91 19.39 11.00 17.95
C SER A 91 19.32 9.46 18.12
N LYS A 92 20.46 8.78 18.08
CA LYS A 92 20.54 7.33 18.27
C LYS A 92 19.96 6.88 19.62
N GLU A 93 20.18 7.67 20.67
CA GLU A 93 19.68 7.40 22.02
C GLU A 93 18.15 7.44 22.04
N ARG A 94 17.55 8.47 21.42
CA ARG A 94 16.09 8.60 21.34
C ARG A 94 15.46 7.50 20.45
N ARG A 95 16.14 7.05 19.41
CA ARG A 95 15.71 5.89 18.62
C ARG A 95 15.70 4.61 19.45
N ALA A 96 16.76 4.36 20.22
CA ALA A 96 16.85 3.21 21.12
C ALA A 96 15.76 3.26 22.23
N GLU A 97 15.53 4.43 22.82
CA GLU A 97 14.47 4.66 23.80
C GLU A 97 13.10 4.35 23.20
N THR A 98 12.80 4.85 22.00
CA THR A 98 11.54 4.57 21.29
C THR A 98 11.33 3.08 21.08
N LYS A 99 12.36 2.37 20.61
CA LYS A 99 12.34 0.91 20.45
C LYS A 99 11.99 0.20 21.75
N ASN A 100 12.63 0.62 22.85
CA ASN A 100 12.44 0.01 24.17
C ASN A 100 11.04 0.28 24.73
N LEU A 101 10.45 1.45 24.47
CA LEU A 101 9.07 1.75 24.89
C LEU A 101 8.06 0.77 24.31
N PHE A 102 8.23 0.33 23.07
CA PHE A 102 7.34 -0.65 22.44
C PHE A 102 7.67 -2.11 22.79
N ALA A 103 8.94 -2.42 23.07
CA ALA A 103 9.40 -3.80 23.28
C ALA A 103 8.69 -4.53 24.44
N GLY A 104 8.25 -3.80 25.47
CA GLY A 104 7.57 -4.35 26.64
C GLY A 104 6.03 -4.34 26.55
N THR A 105 5.45 -3.99 25.39
CA THR A 105 4.02 -3.76 25.22
C THR A 105 3.36 -4.78 24.27
N LYS A 106 2.03 -4.82 24.24
CA LYS A 106 1.27 -5.60 23.28
C LYS A 106 1.04 -4.86 21.97
N VAL A 107 1.47 -3.61 21.86
CA VAL A 107 1.30 -2.76 20.69
C VAL A 107 2.58 -2.76 19.86
N ARG A 108 2.49 -3.24 18.64
CA ARG A 108 3.63 -3.21 17.71
C ARG A 108 3.80 -1.82 17.11
N LEU A 109 5.00 -1.25 17.18
CA LEU A 109 5.38 -0.16 16.28
C LEU A 109 5.55 -0.75 14.88
N LEU A 110 4.53 -0.56 14.03
CA LEU A 110 4.42 -1.26 12.75
C LEU A 110 5.20 -0.53 11.65
N SER A 111 4.94 0.78 11.52
CA SER A 111 5.44 1.57 10.40
C SER A 111 5.54 3.05 10.73
N LEU A 112 6.23 3.76 9.84
CA LEU A 112 6.30 5.21 9.82
C LEU A 112 5.50 5.74 8.61
N GLY A 113 4.58 6.65 8.84
CA GLY A 113 3.82 7.32 7.80
C GLY A 113 4.53 8.59 7.33
N SER A 114 5.36 8.50 6.29
CA SER A 114 6.02 9.66 5.68
C SER A 114 5.10 10.44 4.74
N VAL A 115 5.59 11.60 4.28
CA VAL A 115 4.97 12.41 3.22
C VAL A 115 5.81 12.42 1.94
N CYS A 116 6.70 11.45 1.78
CA CYS A 116 7.53 11.34 0.58
C CYS A 116 6.68 11.09 -0.66
N GLU A 117 6.92 11.87 -1.71
CA GLU A 117 6.16 11.90 -2.96
C GLU A 117 7.12 11.92 -4.16
N PHE A 118 6.75 11.24 -5.25
CA PHE A 118 7.68 11.03 -6.38
C PHE A 118 7.12 11.49 -7.72
N HIS A 119 6.00 12.21 -7.73
CA HIS A 119 5.27 12.60 -8.94
C HIS A 119 5.70 13.95 -9.53
N SER A 120 6.48 14.76 -8.80
CA SER A 120 6.82 16.12 -9.23
C SER A 120 7.54 16.13 -10.59
N PRO A 121 7.20 17.07 -11.51
CA PRO A 121 8.00 17.31 -12.72
C PRO A 121 9.42 17.83 -12.41
N ASP A 122 9.60 18.47 -11.26
CA ASP A 122 10.90 18.93 -10.80
C ASP A 122 11.71 17.77 -10.18
N GLN A 123 12.79 17.40 -10.86
CA GLN A 123 13.65 16.29 -10.45
C GLN A 123 14.38 16.54 -9.12
N SER A 124 14.60 17.80 -8.75
CA SER A 124 15.20 18.15 -7.46
C SER A 124 14.26 17.80 -6.30
N ILE A 125 12.97 18.03 -6.49
CA ILE A 125 11.93 17.65 -5.52
C ILE A 125 11.86 16.11 -5.39
N VAL A 126 11.88 15.39 -6.51
CA VAL A 126 11.88 13.93 -6.52
C VAL A 126 13.13 13.39 -5.77
N ARG A 127 14.31 13.92 -6.06
CA ARG A 127 15.55 13.53 -5.39
C ARG A 127 15.49 13.75 -3.89
N ASN A 128 15.03 14.93 -3.44
CA ASN A 128 14.87 15.25 -2.03
C ASN A 128 13.92 14.27 -1.32
N ASN A 129 12.82 13.90 -1.98
CA ASN A 129 11.86 12.93 -1.42
C ASN A 129 12.44 11.50 -1.35
N ILE A 130 13.27 11.10 -2.31
CA ILE A 130 13.97 9.80 -2.24
C ILE A 130 14.94 9.80 -1.06
N ASP A 131 15.72 10.87 -0.89
CA ASP A 131 16.71 10.97 0.18
C ASP A 131 16.02 11.05 1.56
N GLU A 132 14.87 11.74 1.65
CA GLU A 132 14.05 11.74 2.87
C GLU A 132 13.46 10.35 3.16
N CYS A 133 12.96 9.64 2.13
CA CYS A 133 12.48 8.28 2.29
C CYS A 133 13.55 7.35 2.86
N LYS A 134 14.80 7.47 2.38
CA LYS A 134 15.93 6.71 2.91
C LYS A 134 16.19 7.00 4.39
N ARG A 135 16.09 8.27 4.81
CA ARG A 135 16.21 8.64 6.23
C ARG A 135 15.09 8.04 7.09
N PHE A 136 13.85 7.98 6.56
CA PHE A 136 12.76 7.27 7.24
C PHE A 136 13.00 5.76 7.31
N ILE A 137 13.60 5.16 6.29
CA ILE A 137 13.95 3.72 6.29
C ILE A 137 15.00 3.43 7.37
N GLU A 138 16.03 4.27 7.51
CA GLU A 138 17.02 4.15 8.59
C GLU A 138 16.36 4.29 9.97
N LEU A 139 15.51 5.30 10.14
CA LEU A 139 14.75 5.48 11.38
C LEU A 139 13.89 4.24 11.68
N ALA A 140 13.14 3.73 10.71
CA ALA A 140 12.30 2.54 10.86
C ALA A 140 13.11 1.32 11.32
N HIS A 141 14.27 1.07 10.69
CA HIS A 141 15.19 0.02 11.08
C HIS A 141 15.63 0.17 12.55
N ASP A 142 16.08 1.36 12.93
CA ASP A 142 16.65 1.62 14.27
C ASP A 142 15.60 1.44 15.38
N ILE A 143 14.35 1.88 15.14
CA ILE A 143 13.26 1.79 16.13
C ILE A 143 12.49 0.46 16.07
N GLY A 144 12.82 -0.42 15.11
CA GLY A 144 12.19 -1.75 14.98
C GLY A 144 10.86 -1.77 14.24
N ALA A 145 10.52 -0.71 13.51
CA ALA A 145 9.40 -0.70 12.57
C ALA A 145 9.75 -1.47 11.28
N ILE A 146 8.76 -2.08 10.63
CA ILE A 146 8.99 -2.93 9.45
C ILE A 146 8.61 -2.26 8.14
N GLY A 147 7.98 -1.10 8.17
CA GLY A 147 7.51 -0.41 6.98
C GLY A 147 7.66 1.11 7.05
N VAL A 148 7.83 1.70 5.89
CA VAL A 148 7.73 3.15 5.66
C VAL A 148 6.67 3.39 4.60
N LYS A 149 5.61 4.09 4.96
CA LYS A 149 4.55 4.48 4.04
C LYS A 149 4.96 5.73 3.27
N VAL A 150 4.80 5.68 1.94
CA VAL A 150 5.04 6.77 0.98
C VAL A 150 3.80 6.97 0.11
N ARG A 151 3.71 8.09 -0.62
CA ARG A 151 2.57 8.39 -1.50
C ARG A 151 3.05 8.72 -2.91
N PRO A 152 2.36 8.28 -4.00
CA PRO A 152 2.62 8.81 -5.34
C PRO A 152 2.12 10.25 -5.49
N ASN A 153 0.98 10.55 -4.93
CA ASN A 153 0.28 11.81 -4.68
C ASN A 153 -0.14 12.65 -5.91
N GLY A 154 -0.01 12.12 -7.13
CA GLY A 154 -0.57 12.79 -8.29
C GLY A 154 -0.08 12.27 -9.64
N ILE A 155 -0.80 12.70 -10.68
CA ILE A 155 -0.38 12.62 -12.09
C ILE A 155 -0.49 14.04 -12.64
N PRO A 156 0.64 14.76 -12.82
CA PRO A 156 0.65 16.11 -13.36
C PRO A 156 0.12 16.12 -14.80
N ARG A 157 -0.76 17.06 -15.11
CA ARG A 157 -1.41 17.14 -16.43
C ARG A 157 -0.47 17.56 -17.57
N GLU A 158 0.57 18.30 -17.22
CA GLU A 158 1.59 18.82 -18.15
C GLU A 158 2.65 17.79 -18.52
N VAL A 159 2.65 16.61 -17.88
CA VAL A 159 3.60 15.52 -18.16
C VAL A 159 2.82 14.31 -18.69
N PRO A 160 3.29 13.63 -19.73
CA PRO A 160 2.69 12.36 -20.16
C PRO A 160 2.60 11.35 -19.00
N GLU A 161 1.43 10.73 -18.83
CA GLU A 161 1.13 9.80 -17.72
C GLU A 161 2.21 8.72 -17.57
N GLU A 162 2.64 8.13 -18.69
CA GLU A 162 3.63 7.06 -18.71
C GLU A 162 5.00 7.50 -18.18
N LYS A 163 5.37 8.76 -18.41
CA LYS A 163 6.62 9.33 -17.87
C LYS A 163 6.53 9.49 -16.36
N THR A 164 5.39 9.98 -15.85
CA THR A 164 5.18 10.10 -14.41
C THR A 164 5.16 8.72 -13.73
N ILE A 165 4.48 7.75 -14.31
CA ILE A 165 4.44 6.37 -13.79
C ILE A 165 5.84 5.75 -13.77
N ALA A 166 6.61 5.90 -14.84
CA ALA A 166 7.98 5.42 -14.92
C ALA A 166 8.89 6.08 -13.87
N GLN A 167 8.76 7.40 -13.69
CA GLN A 167 9.50 8.16 -12.67
C GLN A 167 9.18 7.69 -11.26
N ILE A 168 7.89 7.56 -10.91
CA ILE A 168 7.45 7.04 -9.61
C ILE A 168 8.01 5.62 -9.41
N GLY A 169 7.89 4.75 -10.41
CA GLY A 169 8.42 3.39 -10.36
C GLY A 169 9.92 3.34 -10.12
N ALA A 170 10.70 4.18 -10.81
CA ALA A 170 12.15 4.28 -10.63
C ALA A 170 12.53 4.75 -9.22
N ALA A 171 11.85 5.79 -8.70
CA ALA A 171 12.05 6.29 -7.34
C ALA A 171 11.73 5.24 -6.28
N LEU A 172 10.61 4.54 -6.43
CA LEU A 172 10.20 3.44 -5.54
C LEU A 172 11.22 2.29 -5.56
N ARG A 173 11.73 1.92 -6.74
CA ARG A 173 12.77 0.89 -6.87
C ARG A 173 14.04 1.29 -6.12
N GLU A 174 14.48 2.54 -6.26
CA GLU A 174 15.66 3.04 -5.55
C GLU A 174 15.47 3.02 -4.03
N CYS A 175 14.30 3.45 -3.53
CA CYS A 175 13.95 3.33 -2.12
C CYS A 175 13.89 1.86 -1.67
N GLY A 176 13.35 0.97 -2.50
CA GLY A 176 13.27 -0.47 -2.25
C GLY A 176 14.62 -1.14 -2.13
N GLU A 177 15.58 -0.83 -3.00
CA GLU A 177 16.96 -1.34 -2.91
C GLU A 177 17.63 -0.89 -1.60
N PHE A 178 17.42 0.35 -1.19
CA PHE A 178 17.93 0.83 0.08
C PHE A 178 17.26 0.11 1.27
N ALA A 179 15.94 -0.05 1.22
CA ALA A 179 15.14 -0.71 2.26
C ALA A 179 15.53 -2.18 2.44
N LYS A 180 15.93 -2.87 1.37
CA LYS A 180 16.41 -4.26 1.41
C LYS A 180 17.57 -4.43 2.38
N GLY A 181 18.54 -3.51 2.34
CA GLY A 181 19.70 -3.52 3.25
C GLY A 181 19.33 -3.31 4.72
N ALA A 182 18.23 -2.60 4.96
CA ALA A 182 17.72 -2.29 6.30
C ALA A 182 16.67 -3.30 6.83
N GLY A 183 16.23 -4.27 6.02
CA GLY A 183 15.16 -5.20 6.40
C GLY A 183 13.81 -4.53 6.58
N VAL A 184 13.57 -3.40 5.88
CA VAL A 184 12.36 -2.58 5.93
C VAL A 184 11.63 -2.67 4.59
N GLU A 185 10.31 -2.56 4.59
CA GLU A 185 9.50 -2.46 3.37
C GLU A 185 9.11 -1.01 3.08
N VAL A 186 8.93 -0.64 1.81
CA VAL A 186 8.34 0.63 1.38
C VAL A 186 6.90 0.37 0.95
N TRP A 187 5.94 1.00 1.63
CA TRP A 187 4.51 0.80 1.37
C TRP A 187 3.92 2.01 0.65
N VAL A 188 3.52 1.78 -0.60
CA VAL A 188 2.92 2.80 -1.45
C VAL A 188 1.44 2.91 -1.11
N GLU A 189 1.05 3.99 -0.48
CA GLU A 189 -0.36 4.28 -0.21
C GLU A 189 -1.09 4.55 -1.53
N VAL A 190 -2.21 3.88 -1.74
CA VAL A 190 -3.11 4.14 -2.87
C VAL A 190 -3.78 5.50 -2.66
N HIS A 191 -3.08 6.56 -2.98
CA HIS A 191 -3.44 7.94 -2.61
C HIS A 191 -3.13 8.94 -3.73
N GLY A 192 -3.82 10.09 -3.67
CA GLY A 192 -3.53 11.25 -4.49
C GLY A 192 -4.40 11.36 -5.74
N ARG A 193 -4.45 12.60 -6.25
CA ARG A 193 -5.28 12.90 -7.43
C ARG A 193 -4.81 12.09 -8.63
N GLU A 194 -5.72 11.34 -9.24
CA GLU A 194 -5.49 10.46 -10.39
C GLU A 194 -4.56 9.26 -10.09
N SER A 195 -3.59 9.40 -9.17
CA SER A 195 -2.68 8.31 -8.77
C SER A 195 -3.35 7.26 -7.87
N SER A 196 -4.46 7.60 -7.20
CA SER A 196 -5.27 6.64 -6.43
C SER A 196 -6.03 5.63 -7.30
N GLN A 197 -6.10 5.83 -8.61
CA GLN A 197 -6.74 4.89 -9.53
C GLN A 197 -6.04 3.52 -9.51
N PRO A 198 -6.74 2.41 -9.19
CA PRO A 198 -6.10 1.09 -9.02
C PRO A 198 -5.30 0.60 -10.23
N ALA A 199 -5.78 0.90 -11.45
CA ALA A 199 -5.07 0.53 -12.67
C ALA A 199 -3.74 1.28 -12.84
N ARG A 200 -3.68 2.57 -12.46
CA ARG A 200 -2.45 3.36 -12.47
C ARG A 200 -1.49 2.89 -11.39
N MET A 201 -2.01 2.62 -10.20
CA MET A 201 -1.22 2.07 -9.10
C MET A 201 -0.57 0.73 -9.50
N ALA A 202 -1.30 -0.17 -10.15
CA ALA A 202 -0.74 -1.42 -10.65
C ALA A 202 0.41 -1.18 -11.65
N LYS A 203 0.28 -0.22 -12.56
CA LYS A 203 1.37 0.17 -13.48
C LYS A 203 2.60 0.72 -12.73
N MET A 204 2.39 1.54 -11.68
CA MET A 204 3.49 2.06 -10.84
C MET A 204 4.23 0.91 -10.13
N MET A 205 3.49 -0.05 -9.59
CA MET A 205 4.07 -1.24 -8.93
C MET A 205 4.83 -2.12 -9.91
N GLN A 206 4.31 -2.32 -11.13
CA GLN A 206 5.01 -3.03 -12.20
C GLN A 206 6.29 -2.30 -12.62
N ALA A 207 6.26 -0.97 -12.73
CA ALA A 207 7.42 -0.16 -13.04
C ALA A 207 8.47 -0.19 -11.91
N ALA A 208 8.06 -0.20 -10.65
CA ALA A 208 8.93 -0.37 -9.50
C ALA A 208 9.60 -1.74 -9.51
N ASN A 209 8.83 -2.82 -9.71
CA ASN A 209 9.29 -4.21 -9.82
C ASN A 209 10.37 -4.56 -8.78
N HIS A 210 10.04 -4.37 -7.50
CA HIS A 210 10.99 -4.59 -6.41
C HIS A 210 10.32 -5.30 -5.21
N PRO A 211 10.92 -6.35 -4.62
CA PRO A 211 10.29 -7.16 -3.56
C PRO A 211 10.03 -6.40 -2.26
N GLN A 212 10.83 -5.34 -1.97
CA GLN A 212 10.63 -4.51 -0.79
C GLN A 212 9.62 -3.37 -1.01
N VAL A 213 9.11 -3.20 -2.24
CA VAL A 213 8.08 -2.22 -2.55
C VAL A 213 6.73 -2.93 -2.59
N ALA A 214 5.81 -2.47 -1.77
CA ALA A 214 4.50 -3.07 -1.58
C ALA A 214 3.40 -2.00 -1.54
N ILE A 215 2.15 -2.42 -1.45
CA ILE A 215 1.00 -1.52 -1.37
C ILE A 215 0.49 -1.42 0.07
N CYS A 216 0.18 -0.18 0.47
CA CYS A 216 -0.76 0.15 1.51
C CYS A 216 -2.12 0.45 0.84
N TRP A 217 -3.08 -0.47 0.96
CA TRP A 217 -4.45 -0.21 0.53
C TRP A 217 -4.98 1.02 1.25
N ASN A 218 -5.66 1.91 0.54
CA ASN A 218 -6.40 2.99 1.15
C ASN A 218 -7.86 2.88 0.70
N SER A 219 -8.80 3.08 1.60
CA SER A 219 -10.22 2.87 1.31
C SER A 219 -10.79 4.08 0.56
N ASN A 220 -10.47 4.19 -0.73
CA ASN A 220 -10.87 5.29 -1.59
C ASN A 220 -12.19 5.00 -2.31
N GLN A 221 -12.89 6.05 -2.71
CA GLN A 221 -14.08 5.90 -3.55
C GLN A 221 -13.74 5.30 -4.92
N GLU A 222 -12.54 5.56 -5.44
CA GLU A 222 -12.01 5.03 -6.71
C GLU A 222 -11.81 3.51 -6.70
N ASP A 223 -11.76 2.89 -5.52
CA ASP A 223 -11.69 1.44 -5.40
C ASP A 223 -13.01 0.78 -5.77
N VAL A 224 -14.13 1.53 -5.67
CA VAL A 224 -15.48 0.99 -5.79
C VAL A 224 -16.00 1.15 -7.21
N ALA A 225 -16.25 0.03 -7.87
CA ALA A 225 -16.91 -0.02 -9.18
C ALA A 225 -18.23 -0.80 -9.05
N ASN A 226 -19.37 -0.16 -9.37
CA ASN A 226 -20.70 -0.76 -9.26
C ASN A 226 -20.99 -1.37 -7.87
N GLY A 227 -20.56 -0.68 -6.80
CA GLY A 227 -20.76 -1.12 -5.42
C GLY A 227 -19.81 -2.24 -4.95
N SER A 228 -18.76 -2.55 -5.69
CA SER A 228 -17.82 -3.64 -5.39
C SER A 228 -16.36 -3.18 -5.50
N VAL A 229 -15.48 -3.69 -4.62
CA VAL A 229 -14.02 -3.48 -4.68
C VAL A 229 -13.28 -4.67 -5.32
N LYS A 230 -13.98 -5.68 -5.77
CA LYS A 230 -13.41 -6.94 -6.27
C LYS A 230 -12.43 -6.72 -7.42
N GLN A 231 -12.76 -5.85 -8.36
CA GLN A 231 -11.89 -5.57 -9.51
C GLN A 231 -10.60 -4.88 -9.09
N SER A 232 -10.69 -3.84 -8.27
CA SER A 232 -9.56 -3.10 -7.74
C SER A 232 -8.67 -3.97 -6.85
N PHE A 233 -9.29 -4.80 -6.01
CA PHE A 233 -8.56 -5.74 -5.17
C PHE A 233 -7.80 -6.78 -6.01
N ALA A 234 -8.41 -7.31 -7.07
CA ALA A 234 -7.75 -8.27 -7.97
C ALA A 234 -6.50 -7.69 -8.64
N LEU A 235 -6.52 -6.40 -8.99
CA LEU A 235 -5.36 -5.70 -9.57
C LEU A 235 -4.20 -5.54 -8.59
N LEU A 236 -4.47 -5.33 -7.29
CA LEU A 236 -3.48 -4.86 -6.33
C LEU A 236 -3.05 -5.90 -5.29
N LYS A 237 -3.82 -6.98 -5.10
CA LYS A 237 -3.63 -7.97 -4.02
C LYS A 237 -2.23 -8.58 -3.92
N LEU A 238 -1.51 -8.73 -5.04
CA LEU A 238 -0.17 -9.34 -5.04
C LEU A 238 0.87 -8.50 -4.28
N TRP A 239 0.68 -7.20 -4.23
CA TRP A 239 1.58 -6.27 -3.53
C TRP A 239 1.07 -5.85 -2.16
N LEU A 240 -0.11 -6.32 -1.71
CA LEU A 240 -0.74 -5.86 -0.48
C LEU A 240 0.08 -6.26 0.77
N ARG A 241 0.52 -5.27 1.55
CA ARG A 241 1.26 -5.48 2.80
C ARG A 241 0.71 -4.67 3.99
N SER A 242 -0.03 -3.60 3.74
CA SER A 242 -0.68 -2.77 4.74
C SER A 242 -2.01 -2.27 4.21
N ALA A 243 -2.89 -1.81 5.08
CA ALA A 243 -4.15 -1.21 4.69
C ALA A 243 -4.56 -0.11 5.67
N HIS A 244 -4.85 1.08 5.15
CA HIS A 244 -5.56 2.14 5.85
C HIS A 244 -7.06 1.95 5.67
N ILE A 245 -7.78 1.84 6.76
CA ILE A 245 -9.22 1.62 6.79
C ILE A 245 -9.88 2.85 7.40
N ASN A 246 -10.73 3.48 6.60
CA ASN A 246 -11.47 4.67 7.00
C ASN A 246 -12.62 4.34 7.96
N GLU A 247 -13.60 5.21 8.06
CA GLU A 247 -14.74 5.05 8.96
C GLU A 247 -15.68 3.92 8.50
N LEU A 248 -15.69 2.83 9.26
CA LEU A 248 -16.42 1.59 8.95
C LEU A 248 -17.95 1.73 8.94
N TRP A 249 -18.49 2.81 9.51
CA TRP A 249 -19.94 3.06 9.51
C TRP A 249 -20.49 3.51 8.15
N LYS A 250 -19.61 3.94 7.23
CA LYS A 250 -19.98 4.41 5.90
C LYS A 250 -20.47 3.23 5.03
N PRO A 251 -21.76 3.21 4.64
CA PRO A 251 -22.33 2.07 3.93
C PRO A 251 -21.96 2.03 2.44
N GLU A 252 -21.51 3.15 1.87
CA GLU A 252 -21.11 3.27 0.47
C GLU A 252 -19.81 2.51 0.14
N TYR A 253 -19.01 2.16 1.15
CA TYR A 253 -17.82 1.34 0.96
C TYR A 253 -18.12 -0.12 1.35
N PRO A 254 -17.86 -1.11 0.48
CA PRO A 254 -18.26 -2.50 0.71
C PRO A 254 -17.28 -3.24 1.65
N TRP A 255 -17.26 -2.87 2.93
CA TRP A 255 -16.31 -3.37 3.94
C TRP A 255 -16.30 -4.89 4.08
N ARG A 256 -17.48 -5.54 4.11
CA ARG A 256 -17.55 -7.01 4.23
C ARG A 256 -16.93 -7.70 3.01
N GLU A 257 -17.14 -7.16 1.82
CA GLU A 257 -16.52 -7.69 0.60
C GLU A 257 -15.00 -7.54 0.66
N LEU A 258 -14.48 -6.33 1.00
CA LEU A 258 -13.05 -6.10 1.14
C LEU A 258 -12.40 -7.08 2.11
N PHE A 259 -12.96 -7.23 3.32
CA PHE A 259 -12.41 -8.11 4.34
C PHE A 259 -12.52 -9.60 3.94
N GLY A 260 -13.59 -9.99 3.26
CA GLY A 260 -13.74 -11.32 2.67
C GLY A 260 -12.68 -11.61 1.60
N LEU A 261 -12.39 -10.65 0.73
CA LEU A 261 -11.35 -10.75 -0.29
C LEU A 261 -9.94 -10.82 0.32
N MET A 262 -9.66 -10.00 1.34
CA MET A 262 -8.40 -10.06 2.11
C MET A 262 -8.22 -11.43 2.75
N LYS A 263 -9.26 -11.95 3.41
CA LYS A 263 -9.25 -13.29 4.02
C LYS A 263 -9.01 -14.40 2.99
N ALA A 264 -9.72 -14.35 1.87
CA ALA A 264 -9.57 -15.32 0.78
C ALA A 264 -8.18 -15.27 0.12
N ALA A 265 -7.54 -14.09 0.10
CA ALA A 265 -6.17 -13.92 -0.39
C ALA A 265 -5.09 -14.30 0.64
N GLY A 266 -5.46 -14.77 1.83
CA GLY A 266 -4.52 -15.11 2.90
C GLY A 266 -3.84 -13.91 3.55
N TYR A 267 -4.42 -12.70 3.46
CA TYR A 267 -3.85 -11.52 4.11
C TYR A 267 -3.86 -11.71 5.63
N ASN A 268 -2.69 -11.65 6.26
CA ASN A 268 -2.49 -11.94 7.67
C ASN A 268 -1.74 -10.81 8.41
N ARG A 269 -1.72 -9.60 7.84
CA ARG A 269 -1.02 -8.43 8.39
C ARG A 269 -1.99 -7.49 9.13
N TYR A 270 -1.85 -6.20 9.00
CA TYR A 270 -2.61 -5.22 9.77
C TYR A 270 -3.51 -4.36 8.87
N CYS A 271 -4.76 -4.18 9.33
CA CYS A 271 -5.63 -3.10 8.91
C CYS A 271 -5.50 -1.97 9.93
N LEU A 272 -5.11 -0.79 9.49
CA LEU A 272 -4.88 0.35 10.36
C LEU A 272 -6.05 1.33 10.24
N ALA A 273 -6.70 1.61 11.35
CA ALA A 273 -7.76 2.61 11.41
C ALA A 273 -7.18 4.00 11.17
N GLU A 274 -7.57 4.65 10.09
CA GLU A 274 -7.26 6.03 9.75
C GLU A 274 -8.54 6.85 9.89
N ILE A 275 -8.77 7.39 11.07
CA ILE A 275 -10.06 7.98 11.46
C ILE A 275 -9.89 9.38 12.03
N PRO A 276 -10.93 10.23 11.92
CA PRO A 276 -10.91 11.59 12.44
C PRO A 276 -10.73 11.67 13.95
N GLU A 277 -10.37 12.86 14.42
CA GLU A 277 -10.40 13.21 15.83
C GLU A 277 -11.81 13.06 16.40
N ALA A 278 -11.88 12.73 17.70
CA ALA A 278 -13.13 12.62 18.45
C ALA A 278 -12.97 13.18 19.84
N PRO A 279 -14.02 13.80 20.42
CA PRO A 279 -13.99 14.26 21.81
C PRO A 279 -13.79 13.13 22.83
N ASP A 280 -14.27 11.94 22.53
CA ASP A 280 -14.07 10.72 23.31
C ASP A 280 -13.40 9.64 22.43
N PRO A 281 -12.08 9.70 22.28
CA PRO A 281 -11.36 8.81 21.37
C PRO A 281 -11.38 7.35 21.84
N ILE A 282 -11.37 7.09 23.12
CA ILE A 282 -11.40 5.72 23.67
C ILE A 282 -12.72 5.04 23.36
N ARG A 283 -13.82 5.75 23.52
CA ARG A 283 -15.16 5.24 23.16
C ARG A 283 -15.24 4.98 21.65
N LEU A 284 -14.74 5.90 20.82
CA LEU A 284 -14.70 5.71 19.37
C LEU A 284 -13.89 4.47 18.99
N MET A 285 -12.70 4.30 19.54
CA MET A 285 -11.84 3.13 19.26
C MET A 285 -12.53 1.80 19.66
N ARG A 286 -13.23 1.77 20.77
CA ARG A 286 -14.02 0.59 21.21
C ARG A 286 -15.13 0.25 20.22
N TYR A 287 -15.91 1.23 19.78
CA TYR A 287 -16.95 1.04 18.76
C TYR A 287 -16.39 0.64 17.40
N TYR A 288 -15.31 1.30 16.99
CA TYR A 288 -14.63 0.98 15.74
C TYR A 288 -14.15 -0.48 15.74
N ARG A 289 -13.50 -0.90 16.82
CA ARG A 289 -13.05 -2.29 16.94
C ARG A 289 -14.21 -3.29 16.94
N ALA A 290 -15.29 -3.00 17.64
CA ALA A 290 -16.47 -3.88 17.66
C ALA A 290 -17.07 -4.02 16.25
N LEU A 291 -17.23 -2.94 15.52
CA LEU A 291 -17.72 -2.93 14.15
C LEU A 291 -16.76 -3.66 13.19
N TRP A 292 -15.46 -3.40 13.30
CA TRP A 292 -14.43 -4.10 12.53
C TRP A 292 -14.48 -5.62 12.74
N MET A 293 -14.62 -6.07 13.99
CA MET A 293 -14.75 -7.50 14.28
C MET A 293 -16.01 -8.11 13.67
N GLU A 294 -17.11 -7.38 13.62
CA GLU A 294 -18.35 -7.82 13.02
C GLU A 294 -18.26 -7.85 11.48
N LEU A 295 -17.65 -6.86 10.86
CA LEU A 295 -17.54 -6.76 9.41
C LEU A 295 -16.58 -7.79 8.79
N ARG A 296 -15.59 -8.27 9.53
CA ARG A 296 -14.62 -9.26 9.06
C ARG A 296 -15.03 -10.73 9.26
N ARG A 297 -16.20 -10.98 9.88
CA ARG A 297 -16.74 -12.34 10.05
C ARG A 297 -17.07 -12.95 8.69
#